data_524d4791b58e1a2916323cae83f16c51
#
_entry.id   524d4791b58e1a2916323cae83f16c51
#
_cell.length_a   1.000
_cell.length_b   1.000
_cell.length_c   1.000
_cell.angle_alpha   90.00
_cell.angle_beta   90.00
_cell.angle_gamma   90.00
#
_symmetry.space_group_name_H-M   'P 1'
#
loop_
_entity.id
_entity.type
_entity.pdbx_description
1 polymer ?
#
loop_
_entity_poly.entity_id
_entity_poly.type
_entity_poly.pdbx_seq_one_letter_code
_entity_poly.pdbx_strand_id
1 'polypeptide(L)'
;MTETIYHLPVPATVALLADLHDRPYFSIIQSLSDRRPATICIAGDVVFGDPPKDGNLLIQTQKYVLPFLRACCALAPTFLSLGNHEKAVCGEDLQRIRDTGCVLLDNSWTTYNGMVLGGLTSHFVLDFRRLREKKHERYPDRGSEPRVIKEPETGWLEEFERQAGYRILLCHHPEYYPRYLKRRDIDLVLSGHAHGGQWRIGSQGIFAPSQGLFPRLTDGVHDGRLVISRGLSNRAPVPRLNNPPEIVYVQN
;
A
#
# COMPACT_ATOMS: atom_id res chain seq x y z
N MET A 1 -6.57 15.65 -7.30
CA MET A 1 -5.43 14.72 -7.21
C MET A 1 -4.18 15.49 -7.60
N THR A 2 -3.06 15.28 -6.93
CA THR A 2 -1.76 15.90 -7.24
C THR A 2 -0.79 14.85 -7.75
N GLU A 3 0.16 15.27 -8.59
CA GLU A 3 1.34 14.48 -8.94
C GLU A 3 2.52 15.01 -8.13
N THR A 4 3.26 14.12 -7.49
CA THR A 4 4.47 14.43 -6.74
C THR A 4 5.64 13.69 -7.36
N ILE A 5 6.72 14.40 -7.66
CA ILE A 5 7.92 13.84 -8.26
C ILE A 5 9.06 13.93 -7.25
N TYR A 6 9.71 12.79 -6.99
CA TYR A 6 10.93 12.74 -6.19
C TYR A 6 12.10 12.27 -7.06
N HIS A 7 13.20 12.99 -6.97
CA HIS A 7 14.45 12.63 -7.64
C HIS A 7 15.31 11.82 -6.67
N LEU A 8 15.42 10.52 -6.95
CA LEU A 8 16.23 9.56 -6.22
C LEU A 8 16.99 8.69 -7.22
N PRO A 9 18.13 8.09 -6.85
CA PRO A 9 18.96 7.31 -7.75
C PRO A 9 18.30 5.97 -8.11
N VAL A 10 17.22 6.01 -8.88
CA VAL A 10 16.52 4.82 -9.37
C VAL A 10 16.90 4.50 -10.81
N PRO A 11 16.96 3.22 -11.21
CA PRO A 11 17.37 2.82 -12.57
C PRO A 11 16.35 3.21 -13.64
N ALA A 12 15.09 3.43 -13.27
CA ALA A 12 14.02 3.82 -14.17
C ALA A 12 12.87 4.48 -13.38
N THR A 13 12.01 5.24 -14.06
CA THR A 13 10.86 5.89 -13.42
C THR A 13 9.87 4.87 -12.85
N VAL A 14 9.59 4.98 -11.57
CA VAL A 14 8.65 4.16 -10.82
C VAL A 14 7.46 5.00 -10.40
N ALA A 15 6.23 4.56 -10.69
CA ALA A 15 5.02 5.14 -10.13
C ALA A 15 4.65 4.41 -8.83
N LEU A 16 4.53 5.14 -7.72
CA LEU A 16 4.00 4.62 -6.47
C LEU A 16 2.53 5.00 -6.33
N LEU A 17 1.70 3.99 -6.17
CA LEU A 17 0.27 4.06 -5.89
C LEU A 17 -0.02 3.35 -4.56
N ALA A 18 -1.00 3.83 -3.80
CA ALA A 18 -1.48 3.17 -2.58
C ALA A 18 -2.90 3.64 -2.25
N ASP A 19 -3.61 2.89 -1.42
CA ASP A 19 -4.87 3.31 -0.81
C ASP A 19 -5.96 3.71 -1.83
N LEU A 20 -6.20 2.86 -2.83
CA LEU A 20 -7.29 3.04 -3.80
C LEU A 20 -8.65 2.87 -3.14
N HIS A 21 -8.81 1.85 -2.27
CA HIS A 21 -10.02 1.54 -1.53
C HIS A 21 -11.28 1.50 -2.40
N ASP A 22 -11.22 0.82 -3.53
CA ASP A 22 -12.32 0.65 -4.48
C ASP A 22 -12.96 1.98 -4.91
N ARG A 23 -12.15 2.99 -5.25
CA ARG A 23 -12.62 4.29 -5.73
C ARG A 23 -12.40 4.49 -7.24
N PRO A 24 -13.12 5.43 -7.88
CA PRO A 24 -12.88 5.78 -9.27
C PRO A 24 -11.42 6.16 -9.53
N TYR A 25 -10.88 5.70 -10.67
CA TYR A 25 -9.44 5.74 -10.96
C TYR A 25 -9.08 6.40 -12.31
N PHE A 26 -10.03 6.95 -13.04
CA PHE A 26 -9.79 7.45 -14.41
C PHE A 26 -8.68 8.51 -14.50
N SER A 27 -8.64 9.45 -13.56
CA SER A 27 -7.58 10.46 -13.50
C SER A 27 -6.21 9.88 -13.17
N ILE A 28 -6.17 8.74 -12.47
CA ILE A 28 -4.94 8.02 -12.16
C ILE A 28 -4.38 7.41 -13.44
N ILE A 29 -5.21 6.73 -14.22
CA ILE A 29 -4.81 6.12 -15.49
C ILE A 29 -4.38 7.18 -16.50
N GLN A 30 -5.05 8.32 -16.55
CA GLN A 30 -4.63 9.44 -17.41
C GLN A 30 -3.21 9.91 -17.03
N SER A 31 -2.94 10.17 -15.75
CA SER A 31 -1.61 10.56 -15.27
C SER A 31 -0.53 9.51 -15.62
N LEU A 32 -0.82 8.23 -15.39
CA LEU A 32 0.11 7.14 -15.74
C LEU A 32 0.38 7.06 -17.25
N SER A 33 -0.65 7.26 -18.08
CA SER A 33 -0.53 7.29 -19.54
C SER A 33 0.34 8.45 -20.03
N ASP A 34 0.21 9.62 -19.40
CA ASP A 34 0.97 10.81 -19.75
C ASP A 34 2.44 10.71 -19.29
N ARG A 35 2.68 10.19 -18.09
CA ARG A 35 4.01 10.05 -17.48
C ARG A 35 4.81 8.85 -17.95
N ARG A 36 4.15 7.78 -18.41
CA ARG A 36 4.76 6.54 -18.92
C ARG A 36 5.85 5.98 -18.01
N PRO A 37 5.53 5.66 -16.74
CA PRO A 37 6.53 5.07 -15.85
C PRO A 37 6.99 3.71 -16.38
N ALA A 38 8.23 3.34 -16.08
CA ALA A 38 8.78 2.04 -16.46
C ALA A 38 8.14 0.89 -15.67
N THR A 39 7.68 1.18 -14.44
CA THR A 39 6.96 0.24 -13.58
C THR A 39 5.90 0.97 -12.75
N ILE A 40 4.84 0.25 -12.39
CA ILE A 40 3.80 0.70 -11.46
C ILE A 40 3.90 -0.18 -10.21
N CYS A 41 4.17 0.46 -9.08
CA CYS A 41 4.29 -0.18 -7.77
C CYS A 41 3.09 0.22 -6.89
N ILE A 42 2.27 -0.74 -6.51
CA ILE A 42 1.07 -0.52 -5.69
C ILE A 42 1.35 -1.04 -4.28
N ALA A 43 1.50 -0.11 -3.33
CA ALA A 43 1.83 -0.43 -1.95
C ALA A 43 0.57 -0.70 -1.10
N GLY A 44 -0.33 -1.56 -1.58
CA GLY A 44 -1.47 -2.09 -0.83
C GLY A 44 -2.72 -1.21 -0.78
N ASP A 45 -3.72 -1.73 -0.09
CA ASP A 45 -5.03 -1.13 0.17
C ASP A 45 -5.80 -0.74 -1.11
N VAL A 46 -5.82 -1.65 -2.09
CA VAL A 46 -6.65 -1.49 -3.30
C VAL A 46 -8.11 -1.84 -3.03
N VAL A 47 -8.38 -2.83 -2.16
CA VAL A 47 -9.73 -3.25 -1.75
C VAL A 47 -10.26 -2.42 -0.58
N PHE A 48 -11.57 -2.53 -0.33
CA PHE A 48 -12.22 -1.91 0.83
C PHE A 48 -13.38 -2.78 1.34
N GLY A 49 -13.51 -2.85 2.66
CA GLY A 49 -14.61 -3.52 3.33
C GLY A 49 -14.22 -4.83 4.00
N ASP A 50 -15.24 -5.50 4.53
CA ASP A 50 -15.13 -6.80 5.17
C ASP A 50 -15.59 -7.90 4.20
N PRO A 51 -15.23 -9.17 4.44
CA PRO A 51 -15.72 -10.29 3.63
C PRO A 51 -17.25 -10.31 3.63
N PRO A 52 -17.87 -10.54 2.46
CA PRO A 52 -19.33 -10.65 2.37
C PRO A 52 -19.87 -11.76 3.28
N LYS A 53 -21.05 -11.52 3.88
CA LYS A 53 -21.69 -12.49 4.79
C LYS A 53 -22.33 -13.67 4.06
N ASP A 54 -22.59 -13.51 2.77
CA ASP A 54 -23.26 -14.49 1.89
C ASP A 54 -22.29 -15.53 1.28
N GLY A 55 -21.01 -15.48 1.65
CA GLY A 55 -19.97 -16.37 1.15
C GLY A 55 -19.39 -15.98 -0.20
N ASN A 56 -19.83 -14.88 -0.80
CA ASN A 56 -19.21 -14.32 -2.01
C ASN A 56 -17.78 -13.84 -1.72
N LEU A 57 -16.97 -13.77 -2.77
CA LEU A 57 -15.61 -13.22 -2.70
C LEU A 57 -15.65 -11.71 -2.47
N LEU A 58 -14.74 -11.18 -1.65
CA LEU A 58 -14.64 -9.74 -1.44
C LEU A 58 -14.43 -9.00 -2.75
N ILE A 59 -13.57 -9.52 -3.63
CA ILE A 59 -13.24 -8.88 -4.91
C ILE A 59 -14.45 -8.73 -5.83
N GLN A 60 -15.47 -9.58 -5.70
CA GLN A 60 -16.72 -9.49 -6.48
C GLN A 60 -17.60 -8.31 -6.05
N THR A 61 -17.44 -7.85 -4.83
CA THR A 61 -18.15 -6.68 -4.31
C THR A 61 -17.47 -5.36 -4.68
N GLN A 62 -16.24 -5.44 -5.21
CA GLN A 62 -15.47 -4.28 -5.60
C GLN A 62 -15.78 -3.87 -7.04
N LYS A 63 -16.10 -2.60 -7.22
CA LYS A 63 -16.46 -2.05 -8.54
C LYS A 63 -15.25 -1.70 -9.40
N TYR A 64 -14.18 -1.20 -8.77
CA TYR A 64 -13.08 -0.56 -9.46
C TYR A 64 -11.77 -1.33 -9.39
N VAL A 65 -11.58 -2.25 -8.45
CA VAL A 65 -10.29 -2.91 -8.20
C VAL A 65 -9.77 -3.66 -9.41
N LEU A 66 -10.51 -4.66 -9.92
CA LEU A 66 -10.03 -5.45 -11.07
C LEU A 66 -9.90 -4.62 -12.35
N PRO A 67 -10.87 -3.73 -12.71
CA PRO A 67 -10.69 -2.83 -13.85
C PRO A 67 -9.48 -1.89 -13.71
N PHE A 68 -9.22 -1.37 -12.52
CA PHE A 68 -8.05 -0.54 -12.24
C PHE A 68 -6.74 -1.30 -12.46
N LEU A 69 -6.62 -2.51 -11.89
CA LEU A 69 -5.42 -3.33 -12.04
C LEU A 69 -5.16 -3.68 -13.51
N ARG A 70 -6.20 -4.07 -14.26
CA ARG A 70 -6.08 -4.32 -15.72
C ARG A 70 -5.61 -3.08 -16.47
N ALA A 71 -6.15 -1.92 -16.13
CA ALA A 71 -5.75 -0.65 -16.77
C ALA A 71 -4.29 -0.29 -16.45
N CYS A 72 -3.83 -0.51 -15.22
CA CYS A 72 -2.42 -0.33 -14.87
C CYS A 72 -1.53 -1.30 -15.66
N CYS A 73 -1.87 -2.59 -15.68
CA CYS A 73 -1.10 -3.63 -16.38
C CYS A 73 -1.03 -3.40 -17.90
N ALA A 74 -2.04 -2.74 -18.48
CA ALA A 74 -2.03 -2.36 -19.89
C ALA A 74 -1.05 -1.20 -20.21
N LEU A 75 -0.65 -0.41 -19.20
CA LEU A 75 0.26 0.71 -19.37
C LEU A 75 1.71 0.36 -19.06
N ALA A 76 1.95 -0.40 -17.99
CA ALA A 76 3.29 -0.81 -17.59
C ALA A 76 3.23 -2.06 -16.69
N PRO A 77 4.33 -2.83 -16.55
CA PRO A 77 4.46 -3.88 -15.56
C PRO A 77 4.07 -3.38 -14.17
N THR A 78 3.11 -4.06 -13.56
CA THR A 78 2.44 -3.63 -12.33
C THR A 78 2.69 -4.66 -11.23
N PHE A 79 3.17 -4.18 -10.08
CA PHE A 79 3.50 -4.96 -8.89
C PHE A 79 2.64 -4.50 -7.72
N LEU A 80 2.04 -5.43 -6.98
CA LEU A 80 1.16 -5.17 -5.85
C LEU A 80 1.64 -5.91 -4.62
N SER A 81 1.87 -5.21 -3.51
CA SER A 81 1.96 -5.80 -2.18
C SER A 81 0.64 -5.67 -1.43
N LEU A 82 0.44 -6.50 -0.40
CA LEU A 82 -0.81 -6.52 0.35
C LEU A 82 -0.76 -5.55 1.53
N GLY A 83 -1.75 -4.65 1.58
CA GLY A 83 -1.99 -3.74 2.69
C GLY A 83 -2.90 -4.35 3.77
N ASN A 84 -3.34 -3.53 4.74
CA ASN A 84 -4.17 -4.03 5.83
C ASN A 84 -5.64 -4.27 5.43
N HIS A 85 -6.12 -3.69 4.35
CA HIS A 85 -7.46 -4.00 3.84
C HIS A 85 -7.51 -5.30 3.06
N GLU A 86 -6.39 -5.77 2.49
CA GLU A 86 -6.28 -7.08 1.84
C GLU A 86 -6.35 -8.26 2.81
N LYS A 87 -6.32 -8.05 4.13
CA LYS A 87 -6.59 -9.11 5.14
C LYS A 87 -7.91 -9.85 4.94
N ALA A 88 -8.85 -9.22 4.26
CA ALA A 88 -10.18 -9.75 4.01
C ALA A 88 -10.28 -10.57 2.71
N VAL A 89 -9.22 -10.57 1.88
CA VAL A 89 -9.17 -11.36 0.64
C VAL A 89 -8.77 -12.82 0.92
N CYS A 90 -9.37 -13.73 0.18
CA CYS A 90 -9.03 -15.15 0.24
C CYS A 90 -8.16 -15.56 -0.97
N GLY A 91 -7.76 -16.84 -1.02
CA GLY A 91 -6.93 -17.35 -2.11
C GLY A 91 -7.54 -17.17 -3.51
N GLU A 92 -8.85 -17.28 -3.64
CA GLU A 92 -9.56 -17.08 -4.93
C GLU A 92 -9.60 -15.60 -5.30
N ASP A 93 -9.78 -14.67 -4.33
CA ASP A 93 -9.64 -13.24 -4.57
C ASP A 93 -8.24 -12.90 -5.10
N LEU A 94 -7.18 -13.46 -4.48
CA LEU A 94 -5.80 -13.28 -4.92
C LEU A 94 -5.56 -13.82 -6.33
N GLN A 95 -6.18 -14.95 -6.67
CA GLN A 95 -6.09 -15.49 -8.04
C GLN A 95 -6.71 -14.53 -9.06
N ARG A 96 -7.89 -13.97 -8.78
CA ARG A 96 -8.53 -12.97 -9.65
C ARG A 96 -7.69 -11.69 -9.82
N ILE A 97 -6.94 -11.31 -8.77
CA ILE A 97 -5.96 -10.22 -8.87
C ILE A 97 -4.84 -10.61 -9.84
N ARG A 98 -4.26 -11.81 -9.72
CA ARG A 98 -3.21 -12.30 -10.65
C ARG A 98 -3.71 -12.38 -12.10
N ASP A 99 -4.96 -12.76 -12.30
CA ASP A 99 -5.60 -12.87 -13.64
C ASP A 99 -5.74 -11.49 -14.34
N THR A 100 -5.49 -10.39 -13.65
CA THR A 100 -5.38 -9.06 -14.28
C THR A 100 -4.06 -8.82 -14.99
N GLY A 101 -3.08 -9.70 -14.79
CA GLY A 101 -1.68 -9.51 -15.21
C GLY A 101 -0.80 -8.84 -14.17
N CYS A 102 -1.35 -8.47 -13.01
CA CYS A 102 -0.61 -7.86 -11.92
C CYS A 102 0.26 -8.91 -11.20
N VAL A 103 1.54 -8.58 -10.97
CA VAL A 103 2.45 -9.41 -10.19
C VAL A 103 2.17 -9.16 -8.70
N LEU A 104 1.58 -10.17 -8.05
CA LEU A 104 1.28 -10.10 -6.62
C LEU A 104 2.51 -10.52 -5.81
N LEU A 105 2.97 -9.62 -4.94
CA LEU A 105 4.10 -9.81 -4.04
C LEU A 105 3.58 -9.97 -2.60
N ASP A 106 3.42 -11.22 -2.16
CA ASP A 106 2.96 -11.58 -0.83
C ASP A 106 4.11 -12.23 -0.07
N ASN A 107 4.82 -11.46 0.74
CA ASN A 107 6.08 -11.84 1.40
C ASN A 107 7.04 -12.57 0.43
N SER A 108 7.17 -12.00 -0.75
CA SER A 108 7.89 -12.57 -1.87
C SER A 108 8.52 -11.48 -2.72
N TRP A 109 9.36 -11.89 -3.66
CA TRP A 109 10.03 -10.99 -4.58
C TRP A 109 10.13 -11.56 -5.99
N THR A 110 10.40 -10.68 -6.96
CA THR A 110 10.68 -11.00 -8.35
C THR A 110 11.72 -10.04 -8.91
N THR A 111 12.27 -10.35 -10.07
CA THR A 111 13.20 -9.48 -10.78
C THR A 111 12.55 -8.93 -12.05
N TYR A 112 12.81 -7.66 -12.35
CA TYR A 112 12.38 -7.03 -13.58
C TYR A 112 13.33 -5.90 -13.98
N ASN A 113 13.89 -5.98 -15.18
CA ASN A 113 14.79 -4.94 -15.76
C ASN A 113 15.90 -4.45 -14.81
N GLY A 114 16.62 -5.36 -14.18
CA GLY A 114 17.71 -5.04 -13.24
C GLY A 114 17.25 -4.55 -11.87
N MET A 115 15.95 -4.47 -11.64
CA MET A 115 15.34 -4.21 -10.34
C MET A 115 14.91 -5.52 -9.67
N VAL A 116 15.02 -5.58 -8.36
CA VAL A 116 14.43 -6.63 -7.51
C VAL A 116 13.27 -6.01 -6.76
N LEU A 117 12.06 -6.46 -7.05
CA LEU A 117 10.84 -5.92 -6.45
C LEU A 117 10.31 -6.91 -5.41
N GLY A 118 10.26 -6.49 -4.15
CA GLY A 118 9.71 -7.26 -3.04
C GLY A 118 8.43 -6.64 -2.50
N GLY A 119 7.58 -7.48 -1.89
CA GLY A 119 6.36 -7.03 -1.22
C GLY A 119 6.28 -7.57 0.20
N LEU A 120 6.34 -6.68 1.19
CA LEU A 120 6.15 -7.01 2.59
C LEU A 120 4.67 -6.86 2.94
N THR A 121 4.01 -8.00 3.12
CA THR A 121 2.58 -8.07 3.42
C THR A 121 2.29 -7.51 4.80
N SER A 122 1.25 -6.69 4.89
CA SER A 122 0.76 -6.16 6.15
C SER A 122 0.10 -7.24 6.99
N HIS A 123 0.76 -7.70 8.06
CA HIS A 123 0.13 -8.57 9.03
C HIS A 123 -0.79 -7.78 9.98
N PHE A 124 -1.93 -7.39 9.47
CA PHE A 124 -3.05 -6.93 10.30
C PHE A 124 -3.96 -8.12 10.55
N VAL A 125 -3.70 -8.89 11.60
CA VAL A 125 -4.63 -9.95 11.99
C VAL A 125 -5.72 -9.34 12.87
N LEU A 126 -6.82 -8.97 12.26
CA LEU A 126 -8.10 -9.18 12.93
C LEU A 126 -8.36 -10.69 12.83
N ASP A 127 -8.20 -11.39 13.92
CA ASP A 127 -8.59 -12.80 14.00
C ASP A 127 -10.13 -12.86 13.93
N PHE A 128 -10.64 -12.98 12.68
CA PHE A 128 -12.10 -13.08 12.44
C PHE A 128 -12.72 -14.30 13.14
N ARG A 129 -11.96 -15.32 13.48
CA ARG A 129 -12.43 -16.42 14.33
C ARG A 129 -12.77 -15.90 15.73
N ARG A 130 -11.88 -15.10 16.35
CA ARG A 130 -12.12 -14.48 17.66
C ARG A 130 -13.25 -13.45 17.59
N LEU A 131 -13.41 -12.71 16.51
CA LEU A 131 -14.54 -11.79 16.33
C LEU A 131 -15.87 -12.54 16.15
N ARG A 132 -15.88 -13.72 15.54
CA ARG A 132 -17.08 -14.57 15.48
C ARG A 132 -17.46 -15.16 16.84
N GLU A 133 -16.48 -15.58 17.63
CA GLU A 133 -16.70 -16.14 18.96
C GLU A 133 -17.13 -15.08 19.97
N LYS A 134 -16.62 -13.83 19.86
CA LYS A 134 -17.02 -12.70 20.71
C LYS A 134 -18.33 -12.01 20.29
N LYS A 135 -19.10 -12.56 19.37
CA LYS A 135 -20.38 -11.99 18.93
C LYS A 135 -21.45 -11.91 20.04
N HIS A 136 -21.20 -12.52 21.19
CA HIS A 136 -22.06 -12.45 22.39
C HIS A 136 -21.54 -11.50 23.48
N GLU A 137 -20.33 -10.97 23.36
CA GLU A 137 -19.87 -9.89 24.24
C GLU A 137 -20.05 -8.57 23.50
N ARG A 138 -20.76 -7.62 24.13
CA ARG A 138 -20.92 -6.25 23.63
C ARG A 138 -19.56 -5.75 23.15
N TYR A 139 -19.52 -5.22 21.93
CA TYR A 139 -18.33 -4.53 21.41
C TYR A 139 -17.77 -3.61 22.49
N PRO A 140 -16.56 -3.82 22.97
CA PRO A 140 -15.90 -2.82 23.77
C PRO A 140 -15.79 -1.57 22.91
N ASP A 141 -16.00 -0.45 23.55
CA ASP A 141 -16.05 0.90 22.99
C ASP A 141 -14.98 1.08 21.89
N ARG A 142 -15.38 1.60 20.72
CA ARG A 142 -14.54 1.74 19.52
C ARG A 142 -13.28 2.60 19.71
N GLY A 143 -12.94 2.95 20.94
CA GLY A 143 -11.89 3.91 21.29
C GLY A 143 -10.69 3.39 22.09
N SER A 144 -10.70 2.18 22.65
CA SER A 144 -9.73 1.84 23.71
C SER A 144 -8.78 0.67 23.50
N GLU A 145 -8.87 -0.10 22.43
CA GLU A 145 -7.83 -1.08 22.13
C GLU A 145 -6.81 -0.50 21.17
N PRO A 146 -5.51 -0.44 21.56
CA PRO A 146 -4.47 -0.13 20.60
C PRO A 146 -4.54 -1.15 19.49
N ARG A 147 -4.72 -0.71 18.24
CA ARG A 147 -4.59 -1.56 17.05
C ARG A 147 -3.15 -2.07 17.05
N VAL A 148 -2.96 -3.27 17.57
CA VAL A 148 -1.64 -3.89 17.61
C VAL A 148 -1.26 -4.22 16.17
N ILE A 149 -0.33 -3.44 15.61
CA ILE A 149 0.34 -3.83 14.38
C ILE A 149 1.14 -5.07 14.72
N LYS A 150 0.76 -6.23 14.16
CA LYS A 150 1.57 -7.43 14.29
C LYS A 150 2.90 -7.23 13.58
N GLU A 151 3.92 -7.87 14.12
CA GLU A 151 5.23 -7.89 13.48
C GLU A 151 5.11 -8.49 12.06
N PRO A 152 5.72 -7.85 11.06
CA PRO A 152 5.73 -8.38 9.71
C PRO A 152 6.62 -9.64 9.63
N GLU A 153 6.33 -10.51 8.69
CA GLU A 153 7.18 -11.65 8.40
C GLU A 153 8.41 -11.21 7.61
N THR A 154 9.55 -11.11 8.27
CA THR A 154 10.79 -10.54 7.68
C THR A 154 11.85 -11.58 7.33
N GLY A 155 11.62 -12.88 7.60
CA GLY A 155 12.60 -13.94 7.38
C GLY A 155 13.07 -14.06 5.92
N TRP A 156 12.17 -13.85 4.96
CA TRP A 156 12.45 -13.91 3.53
C TRP A 156 13.28 -12.72 3.02
N LEU A 157 13.35 -11.60 3.77
CA LEU A 157 14.11 -10.41 3.37
C LEU A 157 15.62 -10.67 3.25
N GLU A 158 16.16 -11.65 3.98
CA GLU A 158 17.58 -12.01 3.85
C GLU A 158 17.91 -12.55 2.46
N GLU A 159 17.02 -13.32 1.87
CA GLU A 159 17.15 -13.82 0.50
C GLU A 159 16.96 -12.68 -0.52
N PHE A 160 15.99 -11.81 -0.29
CA PHE A 160 15.74 -10.63 -1.10
C PHE A 160 16.97 -9.71 -1.14
N GLU A 161 17.62 -9.45 0.00
CA GLU A 161 18.81 -8.61 0.10
C GLU A 161 20.03 -9.18 -0.65
N ARG A 162 20.12 -10.51 -0.81
CA ARG A 162 21.21 -11.18 -1.56
C ARG A 162 21.05 -11.06 -3.08
N GLN A 163 19.88 -10.64 -3.57
CA GLN A 163 19.65 -10.55 -5.00
C GLN A 163 20.46 -9.41 -5.63
N ALA A 164 21.05 -9.68 -6.78
CA ALA A 164 21.74 -8.67 -7.56
C ALA A 164 20.74 -7.73 -8.25
N GLY A 165 20.93 -6.43 -8.14
CA GLY A 165 20.09 -5.41 -8.75
C GLY A 165 19.66 -4.33 -7.76
N TYR A 166 18.87 -3.36 -8.25
CA TYR A 166 18.32 -2.29 -7.42
C TYR A 166 17.07 -2.80 -6.68
N ARG A 167 17.11 -2.83 -5.36
CA ARG A 167 16.09 -3.46 -4.51
C ARG A 167 15.02 -2.48 -4.08
N ILE A 168 13.80 -2.68 -4.58
CA ILE A 168 12.62 -1.90 -4.25
C ILE A 168 11.68 -2.76 -3.40
N LEU A 169 11.38 -2.33 -2.19
CA LEU A 169 10.44 -3.02 -1.30
C LEU A 169 9.14 -2.24 -1.18
N LEU A 170 8.04 -2.84 -1.60
CA LEU A 170 6.69 -2.34 -1.34
C LEU A 170 6.31 -2.76 0.08
N CYS A 171 6.04 -1.78 0.93
CA CYS A 171 5.70 -1.99 2.34
C CYS A 171 4.60 -1.01 2.74
N HIS A 172 3.37 -1.49 2.81
CA HIS A 172 2.20 -0.61 3.03
C HIS A 172 2.33 0.26 4.27
N HIS A 173 2.78 -0.31 5.40
CA HIS A 173 2.93 0.40 6.68
C HIS A 173 4.29 1.10 6.79
N PRO A 174 4.37 2.43 6.73
CA PRO A 174 5.63 3.15 6.89
C PRO A 174 6.25 2.97 8.29
N GLU A 175 5.45 2.59 9.30
CA GLU A 175 5.89 2.31 10.67
C GLU A 175 6.80 1.08 10.77
N TYR A 176 6.77 0.20 9.78
CA TYR A 176 7.69 -0.94 9.72
C TYR A 176 9.12 -0.50 9.40
N TYR A 177 9.28 0.62 8.67
CA TYR A 177 10.59 1.08 8.26
C TYR A 177 11.56 1.30 9.43
N PRO A 178 11.28 2.16 10.44
CA PRO A 178 12.24 2.40 11.52
C PRO A 178 12.51 1.17 12.38
N ARG A 179 11.58 0.22 12.45
CA ARG A 179 11.70 -0.94 13.32
C ARG A 179 12.39 -2.13 12.64
N TYR A 180 12.09 -2.40 11.38
CA TYR A 180 12.46 -3.64 10.71
C TYR A 180 13.31 -3.44 9.44
N LEU A 181 13.21 -2.26 8.78
CA LEU A 181 13.77 -2.06 7.45
C LEU A 181 14.94 -1.07 7.40
N LYS A 182 15.02 -0.14 8.35
CA LYS A 182 16.02 0.93 8.34
C LYS A 182 17.47 0.45 8.25
N ARG A 183 17.78 -0.73 8.78
CA ARG A 183 19.14 -1.31 8.80
C ARG A 183 19.34 -2.38 7.74
N ARG A 184 18.35 -2.61 6.90
CA ARG A 184 18.39 -3.60 5.83
C ARG A 184 19.04 -3.03 4.56
N ASP A 185 19.63 -3.91 3.76
CA ASP A 185 20.23 -3.57 2.47
C ASP A 185 19.15 -3.50 1.38
N ILE A 186 18.32 -2.45 1.46
CA ILE A 186 17.21 -2.16 0.56
C ILE A 186 17.42 -0.77 0.00
N ASP A 187 17.40 -0.60 -1.31
CA ASP A 187 17.71 0.68 -1.95
C ASP A 187 16.55 1.67 -1.89
N LEU A 188 15.29 1.18 -2.01
CA LEU A 188 14.08 2.00 -1.98
C LEU A 188 12.94 1.26 -1.28
N VAL A 189 12.25 1.94 -0.36
CA VAL A 189 11.03 1.44 0.29
C VAL A 189 9.86 2.34 -0.12
N LEU A 190 8.77 1.75 -0.60
CA LEU A 190 7.57 2.44 -1.06
C LEU A 190 6.39 2.12 -0.15
N SER A 191 5.75 3.14 0.43
CA SER A 191 4.70 2.99 1.45
C SER A 191 3.45 3.83 1.17
N GLY A 192 2.33 3.43 1.81
CA GLY A 192 1.07 4.15 1.85
C GLY A 192 0.52 4.30 3.28
N HIS A 193 -0.72 3.86 3.53
CA HIS A 193 -1.37 3.71 4.83
C HIS A 193 -1.66 4.98 5.62
N ALA A 194 -0.74 5.93 5.66
CA ALA A 194 -0.82 7.10 6.54
C ALA A 194 -1.80 8.18 6.04
N HIS A 195 -2.30 8.05 4.80
CA HIS A 195 -3.25 8.98 4.18
C HIS A 195 -2.83 10.46 4.31
N GLY A 196 -1.52 10.76 4.30
CA GLY A 196 -0.99 12.11 4.45
C GLY A 196 -1.29 12.74 5.82
N GLY A 197 -1.72 11.96 6.81
CA GLY A 197 -2.13 12.44 8.12
C GLY A 197 -3.52 13.08 8.13
N GLN A 198 -4.41 12.70 7.22
CA GLN A 198 -5.83 13.09 7.04
C GLN A 198 -6.04 14.61 6.90
N TRP A 199 -5.69 15.41 7.89
CA TRP A 199 -5.65 16.88 7.87
C TRP A 199 -4.21 17.36 7.97
N ARG A 200 -3.90 18.47 7.31
CA ARG A 200 -2.55 19.01 7.29
C ARG A 200 -2.52 20.49 7.64
N ILE A 201 -1.52 20.85 8.45
CA ILE A 201 -1.14 22.25 8.72
C ILE A 201 0.28 22.39 8.17
N GLY A 202 0.42 23.05 7.02
CA GLY A 202 1.68 23.05 6.28
C GLY A 202 2.11 21.63 5.91
N SER A 203 3.32 21.25 6.28
CA SER A 203 3.88 19.90 6.07
C SER A 203 3.47 18.87 7.13
N GLN A 204 2.84 19.28 8.25
CA GLN A 204 2.51 18.40 9.34
C GLN A 204 1.13 17.74 9.17
N GLY A 205 1.07 16.42 9.12
CA GLY A 205 -0.18 15.64 9.25
C GLY A 205 -0.70 15.68 10.68
N ILE A 206 -2.02 15.68 10.86
CA ILE A 206 -2.63 15.78 12.20
C ILE A 206 -2.90 14.41 12.79
N PHE A 207 -3.34 13.44 11.99
CA PHE A 207 -3.65 12.09 12.47
C PHE A 207 -3.39 11.04 11.39
N ALA A 208 -2.68 9.99 11.73
CA ALA A 208 -2.57 8.81 10.88
C ALA A 208 -2.92 7.52 11.64
N PRO A 209 -3.53 6.52 10.96
CA PRO A 209 -3.69 5.19 11.53
C PRO A 209 -2.34 4.69 12.07
N SER A 210 -2.37 3.97 13.18
CA SER A 210 -1.18 3.36 13.81
C SER A 210 -0.12 4.31 14.38
N GLN A 211 -0.16 5.62 14.05
CA GLN A 211 0.77 6.63 14.59
C GLN A 211 0.09 7.61 15.55
N GLY A 212 -1.24 7.75 15.48
CA GLY A 212 -2.01 8.68 16.34
C GLY A 212 -1.91 10.14 15.90
N LEU A 213 -1.87 11.06 16.88
CA LEU A 213 -1.79 12.49 16.63
C LEU A 213 -0.35 12.94 16.32
N PHE A 214 -0.24 13.93 15.42
CA PHE A 214 1.01 14.51 14.93
C PHE A 214 2.02 13.45 14.45
N PRO A 215 1.59 12.57 13.53
CA PRO A 215 2.43 11.49 13.02
C PRO A 215 3.64 12.02 12.24
N ARG A 216 4.74 11.26 12.27
CA ARG A 216 5.98 11.64 11.59
C ARG A 216 6.10 11.07 10.18
N LEU A 217 5.49 9.90 9.93
CA LEU A 217 5.61 9.15 8.68
C LEU A 217 4.29 9.22 7.90
N THR A 218 4.00 10.38 7.30
CA THR A 218 2.72 10.61 6.60
C THR A 218 2.85 10.78 5.10
N ASP A 219 3.98 11.27 4.63
CA ASP A 219 4.27 11.56 3.23
C ASP A 219 5.75 11.90 3.04
N GLY A 220 6.18 12.03 1.80
CA GLY A 220 7.51 12.53 1.49
C GLY A 220 8.59 11.46 1.47
N VAL A 221 9.85 11.92 1.44
CA VAL A 221 11.05 11.09 1.43
C VAL A 221 11.73 11.13 2.79
N HIS A 222 12.02 9.98 3.37
CA HIS A 222 12.72 9.83 4.63
C HIS A 222 14.00 9.02 4.45
N ASP A 223 15.07 9.42 5.15
CA ASP A 223 16.39 8.76 5.08
C ASP A 223 16.90 8.55 3.62
N GLY A 224 16.44 9.38 2.67
CA GLY A 224 16.82 9.29 1.25
C GLY A 224 16.31 8.05 0.50
N ARG A 225 15.49 7.18 1.13
CA ARG A 225 15.05 5.91 0.52
C ARG A 225 13.67 5.39 0.92
N LEU A 226 13.03 5.92 1.96
CA LEU A 226 11.63 5.62 2.23
C LEU A 226 10.76 6.69 1.60
N VAL A 227 9.90 6.31 0.66
CA VAL A 227 8.93 7.21 0.02
C VAL A 227 7.54 6.82 0.47
N ILE A 228 6.81 7.79 1.03
CA ILE A 228 5.45 7.57 1.54
C ILE A 228 4.47 8.38 0.71
N SER A 229 3.49 7.70 0.13
CA SER A 229 2.37 8.31 -0.59
C SER A 229 1.27 8.73 0.38
N ARG A 230 0.63 9.87 0.10
CA ARG A 230 -0.60 10.28 0.78
C ARG A 230 -1.83 9.47 0.37
N GLY A 231 -1.66 8.53 -0.55
CA GLY A 231 -2.71 7.65 -1.03
C GLY A 231 -3.67 8.27 -2.04
N LEU A 232 -4.32 7.42 -2.82
CA LEU A 232 -5.16 7.78 -3.98
C LEU A 232 -6.57 8.19 -3.60
N SER A 233 -7.06 7.84 -2.42
CA SER A 233 -8.45 8.07 -2.04
C SER A 233 -8.64 8.49 -0.59
N ASN A 234 -9.89 8.78 -0.23
CA ASN A 234 -10.33 8.98 1.15
C ASN A 234 -11.50 8.05 1.46
N ARG A 235 -11.34 7.22 2.49
CA ARG A 235 -12.41 6.36 3.04
C ARG A 235 -12.73 6.68 4.50
N ALA A 236 -11.96 7.56 5.13
CA ALA A 236 -12.31 8.05 6.46
C ALA A 236 -13.66 8.78 6.43
N PRO A 237 -14.43 8.73 7.53
CA PRO A 237 -15.72 9.45 7.64
C PRO A 237 -15.55 10.97 7.64
N VAL A 238 -14.32 11.45 7.79
CA VAL A 238 -13.98 12.88 7.77
C VAL A 238 -13.26 13.22 6.45
N PRO A 239 -13.50 14.42 5.87
CA PRO A 239 -12.82 14.82 4.64
C PRO A 239 -11.32 15.05 4.87
N ARG A 240 -10.53 14.97 3.81
CA ARG A 240 -9.15 15.46 3.82
C ARG A 240 -9.15 16.98 3.77
N LEU A 241 -8.35 17.63 4.61
CA LEU A 241 -8.15 19.08 4.59
C LEU A 241 -6.69 19.40 4.30
N ASN A 242 -6.45 20.24 3.30
CA ASN A 242 -5.12 20.60 2.79
C ASN A 242 -4.24 19.39 2.43
N ASN A 243 -4.86 18.28 2.08
CA ASN A 243 -4.25 16.98 1.89
C ASN A 243 -4.87 16.25 0.69
N PRO A 244 -4.66 16.74 -0.53
CA PRO A 244 -5.21 16.11 -1.71
C PRO A 244 -4.61 14.71 -1.92
N PRO A 245 -5.39 13.75 -2.46
CA PRO A 245 -4.85 12.48 -2.95
C PRO A 245 -3.72 12.70 -3.94
N GLU A 246 -2.74 11.80 -3.97
CA GLU A 246 -1.58 11.94 -4.85
C GLU A 246 -1.16 10.66 -5.55
N ILE A 247 -0.54 10.83 -6.71
CA ILE A 247 0.33 9.85 -7.35
C ILE A 247 1.76 10.32 -7.12
N VAL A 248 2.64 9.39 -6.74
CA VAL A 248 4.07 9.69 -6.59
C VAL A 248 4.84 9.07 -7.74
N TYR A 249 5.73 9.84 -8.34
CA TYR A 249 6.72 9.36 -9.31
C TYR A 249 8.11 9.49 -8.70
N VAL A 250 8.86 8.39 -8.72
CA VAL A 250 10.26 8.36 -8.31
C VAL A 250 11.09 8.18 -9.58
N GLN A 251 11.98 9.10 -9.84
CA GLN A 251 12.83 9.11 -11.03
C GLN A 251 14.23 9.65 -10.71
N ASN A 252 15.20 9.35 -11.58
CA ASN A 252 16.55 9.91 -11.46
C ASN A 252 16.58 11.39 -11.85
#